data_36997a4f7edfedadcd2db2e4de029f45
#
_entry.id   36997a4f7edfedadcd2db2e4de029f45
#
_cell.length_a   1.000
_cell.length_b   1.000
_cell.length_c   1.000
_cell.angle_alpha   90.00
_cell.angle_beta   90.00
_cell.angle_gamma   90.00
#
_symmetry.space_group_name_H-M   'P 1'
#
loop_
_entity.id
_entity.type
_entity.pdbx_description
1 polymer ?
#
loop_
_entity_poly.entity_id
_entity_poly.type
_entity_poly.pdbx_seq_one_letter_code
_entity_poly.pdbx_strand_id
1 'polypeptide(L)'
;MSYTRVLVIENPLSWAEGMKSFRKNTRPALNAAKKAGVLKKYTLVQTGEHSGMLITEFETKAKMNKYIKALAAIRRDVAAETGGQMWGYGGQVKASG
;
A
#
# COMPACT_ATOMS: atom_id res chain seq x y z
N MET A 1 -1.52 -11.95 17.04
CA MET A 1 -2.32 -10.76 16.75
C MET A 1 -1.85 -10.14 15.44
N SER A 2 -2.77 -9.64 14.65
CA SER A 2 -2.44 -9.08 13.35
C SER A 2 -2.19 -7.58 13.40
N TYR A 3 -1.54 -7.08 12.37
CA TYR A 3 -1.24 -5.66 12.18
C TYR A 3 -1.77 -5.23 10.83
N THR A 4 -2.24 -4.00 10.74
CA THR A 4 -2.76 -3.42 9.50
C THR A 4 -2.11 -2.07 9.26
N ARG A 5 -1.76 -1.80 8.01
CA ARG A 5 -1.28 -0.50 7.59
C ARG A 5 -2.22 0.07 6.54
N VAL A 6 -2.58 1.32 6.70
CA VAL A 6 -3.39 2.05 5.72
C VAL A 6 -2.53 3.13 5.10
N LEU A 7 -2.40 3.11 3.78
CA LEU A 7 -1.74 4.15 3.01
C LEU A 7 -2.80 4.97 2.30
N VAL A 8 -2.94 6.22 2.69
CA VAL A 8 -3.86 7.16 2.05
C VAL A 8 -3.14 7.81 0.88
N ILE A 9 -3.77 7.81 -0.28
CA ILE A 9 -3.17 8.26 -1.54
C ILE A 9 -4.04 9.36 -2.15
N GLU A 10 -3.41 10.46 -2.55
CA GLU A 10 -4.04 11.51 -3.35
C GLU A 10 -3.10 11.88 -4.50
N ASN A 11 -3.62 11.94 -5.73
CA ASN A 11 -2.84 12.35 -6.88
C ASN A 11 -3.74 12.98 -7.95
N PRO A 12 -3.16 13.74 -8.90
CA PRO A 12 -3.95 14.40 -9.96
C PRO A 12 -4.38 13.47 -11.09
N LEU A 13 -3.93 12.23 -11.11
CA LEU A 13 -4.22 11.28 -12.18
C LEU A 13 -5.64 10.76 -12.08
N SER A 14 -6.20 10.35 -13.23
CA SER A 14 -7.42 9.55 -13.25
C SER A 14 -7.13 8.15 -12.69
N TRP A 15 -8.18 7.44 -12.27
CA TRP A 15 -8.02 6.06 -11.80
C TRP A 15 -7.48 5.13 -12.88
N ALA A 16 -7.83 5.37 -14.15
CA ALA A 16 -7.27 4.58 -15.26
C ALA A 16 -5.75 4.72 -15.33
N GLU A 17 -5.25 5.94 -15.23
CA GLU A 17 -3.81 6.22 -15.23
C GLU A 17 -3.12 5.73 -13.96
N GLY A 18 -3.75 5.95 -12.81
CA GLY A 18 -3.24 5.46 -11.52
C GLY A 18 -3.14 3.94 -11.48
N MET A 19 -4.11 3.24 -12.06
CA MET A 19 -4.07 1.78 -12.13
C MET A 19 -2.97 1.26 -13.06
N LYS A 20 -2.62 1.99 -14.10
CA LYS A 20 -1.46 1.64 -14.93
C LYS A 20 -0.17 1.68 -14.11
N SER A 21 0.03 2.76 -13.35
CA SER A 21 1.18 2.90 -12.45
C SER A 21 1.18 1.80 -11.38
N PHE A 22 0.04 1.52 -10.77
CA PHE A 22 -0.11 0.48 -9.76
C PHE A 22 0.29 -0.89 -10.31
N ARG A 23 -0.24 -1.27 -11.46
CA ARG A 23 0.07 -2.57 -12.07
C ARG A 23 1.52 -2.70 -12.50
N LYS A 24 2.15 -1.60 -12.92
CA LYS A 24 3.54 -1.59 -13.37
C LYS A 24 4.52 -1.63 -12.20
N ASN A 25 4.29 -0.81 -11.18
CA ASN A 25 5.28 -0.54 -10.12
C ASN A 25 4.94 -1.21 -8.79
N THR A 26 3.69 -1.15 -8.36
CA THR A 26 3.28 -1.52 -6.99
C THR A 26 2.82 -2.96 -6.89
N ARG A 27 1.96 -3.42 -7.79
CA ARG A 27 1.41 -4.78 -7.75
C ARG A 27 2.48 -5.87 -7.76
N PRO A 28 3.53 -5.79 -8.61
CA PRO A 28 4.59 -6.81 -8.58
C PRO A 28 5.29 -6.89 -7.22
N ALA A 29 5.52 -5.76 -6.57
CA ALA A 29 6.15 -5.71 -5.25
C ALA A 29 5.23 -6.28 -4.17
N LEU A 30 3.93 -5.98 -4.22
CA LEU A 30 2.94 -6.54 -3.31
C LEU A 30 2.85 -8.06 -3.45
N ASN A 31 2.81 -8.55 -4.68
CA ASN A 31 2.75 -9.98 -4.95
C ASN A 31 4.02 -10.69 -4.49
N ALA A 32 5.18 -10.08 -4.66
CA ALA A 32 6.44 -10.62 -4.17
C ALA A 32 6.46 -10.69 -2.63
N ALA A 33 5.96 -9.67 -1.95
CA ALA A 33 5.86 -9.66 -0.50
C ALA A 33 4.90 -10.74 0.02
N LYS A 34 3.79 -10.97 -0.67
CA LYS A 34 2.86 -12.06 -0.35
C LYS A 34 3.53 -13.42 -0.52
N LYS A 35 4.21 -13.64 -1.63
CA LYS A 35 4.91 -14.89 -1.91
C LYS A 35 6.01 -15.18 -0.88
N ALA A 36 6.69 -14.14 -0.41
CA ALA A 36 7.71 -14.25 0.62
C ALA A 36 7.15 -14.44 2.04
N GLY A 37 5.84 -14.40 2.22
CA GLY A 37 5.20 -14.53 3.53
C GLY A 37 5.28 -13.29 4.41
N VAL A 38 5.71 -12.16 3.86
CA VAL A 38 5.81 -10.88 4.59
C VAL A 38 4.45 -10.20 4.67
N LEU A 39 3.72 -10.19 3.56
CA LEU A 39 2.39 -9.59 3.45
C LEU A 39 1.33 -10.68 3.39
N LYS A 40 0.31 -10.57 4.23
CA LYS A 40 -0.79 -11.52 4.26
C LYS A 40 -1.83 -11.23 3.18
N LYS A 41 -2.24 -9.95 3.09
CA LYS A 41 -3.31 -9.52 2.19
C LYS A 41 -3.17 -8.04 1.88
N TYR A 42 -3.59 -7.62 0.70
CA TYR A 42 -3.74 -6.19 0.39
C TYR A 42 -5.09 -5.92 -0.27
N THR A 43 -5.58 -4.70 -0.11
CA THR A 43 -6.81 -4.23 -0.73
C THR A 43 -6.61 -2.78 -1.15
N LEU A 44 -6.88 -2.48 -2.41
CA LEU A 44 -6.85 -1.11 -2.92
C LEU A 44 -8.28 -0.61 -3.06
N VAL A 45 -8.59 0.52 -2.43
CA VAL A 45 -9.94 1.10 -2.39
C VAL A 45 -9.93 2.47 -3.04
N GLN A 46 -10.87 2.70 -3.95
CA GLN A 46 -11.10 4.03 -4.51
C GLN A 46 -11.98 4.83 -3.54
N THR A 47 -11.48 5.96 -3.04
CA THR A 47 -12.21 6.82 -2.11
C THR A 47 -12.73 8.11 -2.77
N GLY A 48 -12.26 8.42 -3.96
CA GLY A 48 -12.68 9.58 -4.73
C GLY A 48 -12.10 9.54 -6.14
N GLU A 49 -12.33 10.57 -6.93
CA GLU A 49 -11.78 10.67 -8.30
C GLU A 49 -10.25 10.66 -8.31
N HIS A 50 -9.64 11.27 -7.30
CA HIS A 50 -8.20 11.45 -7.21
C HIS A 50 -7.63 10.95 -5.89
N SER A 51 -8.35 10.07 -5.21
CA SER A 51 -7.92 9.56 -3.91
C SER A 51 -8.22 8.09 -3.75
N GLY A 52 -7.42 7.43 -2.92
CA GLY A 52 -7.57 6.02 -2.64
C GLY A 52 -6.89 5.62 -1.34
N MET A 53 -7.08 4.37 -0.97
CA MET A 53 -6.44 3.76 0.20
C MET A 53 -5.90 2.39 -0.19
N LEU A 54 -4.65 2.12 0.19
CA LEU A 54 -4.08 0.79 0.12
C LEU A 54 -4.02 0.23 1.53
N ILE A 55 -4.79 -0.82 1.77
CA ILE A 55 -4.88 -1.49 3.07
C ILE A 55 -4.06 -2.76 3.00
N THR A 56 -3.09 -2.91 3.89
CA THR A 56 -2.22 -4.08 3.93
C THR A 56 -2.29 -4.73 5.31
N GLU A 57 -2.30 -6.06 5.33
CA GLU A 57 -2.45 -6.85 6.55
C GLU A 57 -1.25 -7.75 6.76
N PHE A 58 -0.79 -7.84 8.00
CA PHE A 58 0.42 -8.57 8.41
C PHE A 58 0.15 -9.40 9.65
N GLU A 59 0.85 -10.53 9.79
CA GLU A 59 0.75 -11.37 10.99
C GLU A 59 1.47 -10.75 12.19
N THR A 60 2.60 -10.06 11.96
CA THR A 60 3.42 -9.49 13.03
C THR A 60 3.85 -8.07 12.71
N LYS A 61 4.21 -7.33 13.76
CA LYS A 61 4.78 -5.98 13.63
C LYS A 61 6.10 -5.98 12.86
N ALA A 62 6.93 -7.01 13.08
CA ALA A 62 8.20 -7.15 12.39
C ALA A 62 8.01 -7.27 10.88
N LYS A 63 7.03 -8.06 10.43
CA LYS A 63 6.69 -8.20 9.01
C LYS A 63 6.17 -6.90 8.43
N MET A 64 5.32 -6.19 9.17
CA MET A 64 4.81 -4.87 8.73
C MET A 64 5.97 -3.88 8.55
N ASN A 65 6.89 -3.80 9.51
CA ASN A 65 8.04 -2.90 9.44
C ASN A 65 8.98 -3.27 8.29
N LYS A 66 9.19 -4.55 8.04
CA LYS A 66 9.98 -5.04 6.92
C LYS A 66 9.38 -4.62 5.58
N TYR A 67 8.07 -4.74 5.45
CA TYR A 67 7.33 -4.32 4.27
C TYR A 67 7.48 -2.81 4.03
N ILE A 68 7.24 -2.00 5.06
CA ILE A 68 7.34 -0.54 4.96
C ILE A 68 8.73 -0.13 4.47
N LYS A 69 9.77 -0.71 5.05
CA LYS A 69 11.15 -0.42 4.69
C LYS A 69 11.47 -0.85 3.26
N ALA A 70 11.01 -2.04 2.86
CA ALA A 70 11.30 -2.59 1.53
C ALA A 70 10.60 -1.79 0.42
N LEU A 71 9.39 -1.26 0.67
CA LEU A 71 8.62 -0.53 -0.33
C LEU A 71 8.78 0.99 -0.29
N ALA A 72 9.60 1.51 0.62
CA ALA A 72 9.81 2.96 0.74
C ALA A 72 10.31 3.61 -0.55
N ALA A 73 11.23 2.96 -1.26
CA ALA A 73 11.77 3.47 -2.53
C ALA A 73 10.70 3.49 -3.62
N ILE A 74 9.91 2.42 -3.74
CA ILE A 74 8.82 2.32 -4.71
C ILE A 74 7.78 3.40 -4.45
N ARG A 75 7.44 3.62 -3.18
CA ARG A 75 6.48 4.64 -2.78
C ARG A 75 6.94 6.05 -3.20
N ARG A 76 8.22 6.35 -3.02
CA ARG A 76 8.80 7.64 -3.44
C ARG A 76 8.78 7.79 -4.96
N ASP A 77 9.13 6.74 -5.69
CA ASP A 77 9.16 6.74 -7.15
C ASP A 77 7.76 6.94 -7.72
N VAL A 78 6.76 6.25 -7.17
CA VAL A 78 5.36 6.40 -7.58
C VAL A 78 4.85 7.81 -7.28
N ALA A 79 5.16 8.37 -6.12
CA ALA A 79 4.76 9.73 -5.77
C ALA A 79 5.38 10.76 -6.74
N ALA A 80 6.65 10.58 -7.09
CA ALA A 80 7.34 11.46 -8.05
C ALA A 80 6.73 11.33 -9.45
N GLU A 81 6.46 10.10 -9.92
CA GLU A 81 5.89 9.83 -11.24
C GLU A 81 4.48 10.38 -11.39
N THR A 82 3.64 10.24 -10.35
CA THR A 82 2.24 10.62 -10.39
C THR A 82 1.97 12.06 -9.94
N GLY A 83 2.95 12.71 -9.30
CA GLY A 83 2.74 14.01 -8.66
C GLY A 83 1.89 13.90 -7.39
N GLY A 84 1.75 12.71 -6.84
CA GLY A 84 0.85 12.43 -5.73
C GLY A 84 1.48 12.63 -4.36
N GLN A 85 0.59 12.58 -3.36
CA GLN A 85 0.96 12.60 -1.95
C GLN A 85 0.45 11.33 -1.30
N MET A 86 1.18 10.84 -0.30
CA MET A 86 0.84 9.61 0.40
C MET A 86 1.09 9.76 1.89
N TRP A 87 0.13 9.25 2.70
CA TRP A 87 0.25 9.22 4.15
C TRP A 87 0.02 7.80 4.65
N GLY A 88 0.90 7.31 5.52
CA GLY A 88 0.80 5.96 6.05
C GLY A 88 0.50 5.93 7.55
N TYR A 89 -0.40 5.03 7.93
CA TYR A 89 -0.77 4.76 9.32
C TYR A 89 -0.74 3.26 9.52
N GLY A 90 -0.15 2.82 10.64
CA GLY A 90 -0.11 1.39 10.94
C GLY A 90 -0.33 1.13 12.40
N GLY A 91 -0.88 -0.02 12.72
CA GLY A 91 -1.15 -0.39 14.09
C GLY A 91 -1.62 -1.82 14.25
N GLN A 92 -1.73 -2.21 15.50
CA GLN A 92 -2.22 -3.52 15.90
C GLN A 92 -3.75 -3.57 15.77
N VAL A 93 -4.24 -4.64 15.18
CA VAL A 93 -5.70 -4.88 15.10
C VAL A 93 -6.20 -5.20 16.51
N LYS A 94 -7.17 -4.44 16.98
CA LYS A 94 -7.77 -4.62 18.31
C LYS A 94 -9.09 -5.37 18.26
N ALA A 95 -9.79 -5.31 17.13
CA ALA A 95 -11.04 -6.03 16.94
C ALA A 95 -11.26 -6.24 15.45
N SER A 96 -11.86 -7.36 15.09
CA SER A 96 -12.26 -7.66 13.72
C SER A 96 -13.46 -8.58 13.73
N GLY A 97 -14.25 -8.53 12.68
CA GLY A 97 -15.44 -9.35 12.61
C GLY A 97 -15.80 -9.73 11.19
#